data_eca194039b0fffeb2a76e48c200e3efa
#
_entry.id   eca194039b0fffeb2a76e48c200e3efa
#
_cell.length_a   1.000
_cell.length_b   1.000
_cell.length_c   1.000
_cell.angle_alpha   90.00
_cell.angle_beta   90.00
_cell.angle_gamma   90.00
#
_symmetry.space_group_name_H-M   'P 1'
#
loop_
_entity.id
_entity.type
_entity.pdbx_description
1 polymer ?
#
loop_
_entity_poly.entity_id
_entity_poly.type
_entity_poly.pdbx_seq_one_letter_code
_entity_poly.pdbx_strand_id
1 'polypeptide(L)' 'MILLYFAHARRATGCSLEEIQLTSPLTVSLLWDLLVQRHPELAALRNVSRLARGDDFLPNDAVLAPADEIAVIPPVSGG' A
#
# COMPACT_ATOMS: atom_id res chain seq x y z
N MET A 1 6.83 4.92 8.12
CA MET A 1 6.02 5.02 6.87
C MET A 1 4.56 5.13 7.22
N ILE A 2 3.86 6.02 6.57
CA ILE A 2 2.42 6.17 6.74
C ILE A 2 1.74 5.51 5.54
N LEU A 3 0.82 4.59 5.81
CA LEU A 3 0.00 3.95 4.78
C LEU A 3 -1.41 4.54 4.85
N LEU A 4 -1.92 4.96 3.69
CA LEU A 4 -3.30 5.43 3.56
C LEU A 4 -4.07 4.38 2.76
N TYR A 5 -5.17 3.89 3.31
CA TYR A 5 -5.99 2.86 2.69
C TYR A 5 -7.31 3.45 2.21
N PHE A 6 -7.64 3.22 0.95
CA PHE A 6 -8.87 3.72 0.35
C PHE A 6 -9.79 2.57 -0.08
N ALA A 7 -11.08 2.83 -0.09
CA ALA A 7 -12.12 1.93 -0.63
C ALA A 7 -11.96 0.49 -0.12
N HIS A 8 -11.81 -0.48 -1.02
CA HIS A 8 -11.70 -1.89 -0.64
C HIS A 8 -10.47 -2.19 0.22
N ALA A 9 -9.37 -1.44 0.04
CA ALA A 9 -8.19 -1.62 0.88
C ALA A 9 -8.48 -1.22 2.33
N ARG A 10 -9.26 -0.16 2.54
CA ARG A 10 -9.67 0.25 3.88
C ARG A 10 -10.53 -0.83 4.53
N ARG A 11 -11.40 -1.48 3.76
CA ARG A 11 -12.22 -2.58 4.28
C ARG A 11 -11.36 -3.79 4.64
N ALA A 12 -10.38 -4.10 3.80
CA ALA A 12 -9.50 -5.25 4.01
C ALA A 12 -8.63 -5.09 5.25
N THR A 13 -8.18 -3.88 5.54
CA THR A 13 -7.30 -3.62 6.68
C THR A 13 -8.06 -3.22 7.95
N GLY A 14 -9.29 -2.74 7.80
CA GLY A 14 -10.07 -2.24 8.92
C GLY A 14 -9.67 -0.85 9.40
N CYS A 15 -8.80 -0.15 8.65
CA CYS A 15 -8.36 1.19 9.02
C CYS A 15 -8.12 2.04 7.78
N SER A 16 -8.18 3.36 7.94
CA SER A 16 -7.91 4.28 6.84
C SER A 16 -6.46 4.76 6.81
N LEU A 17 -5.76 4.63 7.92
CA LEU A 17 -4.37 5.05 8.06
C LEU A 17 -3.66 4.09 9.00
N GLU A 18 -2.42 3.75 8.66
CA GLU A 18 -1.59 2.91 9.50
C GLU A 18 -0.15 3.42 9.44
N GLU A 19 0.50 3.48 10.59
CA GLU A 19 1.92 3.79 10.65
C GLU A 19 2.71 2.50 10.84
N ILE A 20 3.74 2.32 10.01
CA ILE A 20 4.63 1.17 10.08
C ILE A 20 6.04 1.68 10.32
N GLN A 21 6.70 1.14 11.35
CA GLN A 21 8.07 1.50 11.66
C GLN A 21 9.02 0.72 10.77
N LEU A 22 9.76 1.44 9.93
CA LEU A 22 10.76 0.87 9.04
C LEU A 22 12.10 1.50 9.32
N THR A 23 13.16 0.71 9.27
CA THR A 23 14.52 1.17 9.55
C THR A 23 15.37 1.30 8.30
N SER A 24 14.89 0.82 7.17
CA SER A 24 15.64 0.89 5.90
C SER A 24 14.66 1.02 4.74
N PRO A 25 15.14 1.53 3.58
CA PRO A 25 14.32 1.59 2.37
C PRO A 25 13.91 0.19 1.89
N LEU A 26 12.80 0.14 1.16
CA LEU A 26 12.33 -1.10 0.56
C LEU A 26 11.64 -0.80 -0.77
N THR A 27 11.52 -1.83 -1.61
CA THR A 27 10.80 -1.68 -2.88
C THR A 27 9.29 -1.78 -2.66
N VAL A 28 8.52 -1.33 -3.66
CA VAL A 28 7.05 -1.49 -3.67
C VAL A 28 6.68 -2.96 -3.50
N SER A 29 7.38 -3.86 -4.20
CA SER A 29 7.10 -5.29 -4.11
C SER A 29 7.29 -5.82 -2.68
N LEU A 30 8.37 -5.42 -2.01
CA LEU A 30 8.61 -5.82 -0.63
C LEU A 30 7.60 -5.22 0.33
N LEU A 31 7.18 -3.98 0.07
CA LEU A 31 6.12 -3.37 0.89
C LEU A 31 4.83 -4.18 0.77
N TRP A 32 4.45 -4.61 -0.45
CA TRP A 32 3.28 -5.47 -0.62
C TRP A 32 3.39 -6.76 0.17
N ASP A 33 4.57 -7.41 0.15
CA ASP A 33 4.78 -8.63 0.93
C ASP A 33 4.51 -8.38 2.41
N LEU A 34 5.00 -7.26 2.92
CA LEU A 34 4.82 -6.88 4.32
C LEU A 34 3.34 -6.58 4.63
N LEU A 35 2.67 -5.84 3.75
CA LEU A 35 1.25 -5.49 3.95
C LEU A 35 0.36 -6.72 3.92
N VAL A 36 0.60 -7.65 3.01
CA VAL A 36 -0.17 -8.90 2.94
C VAL A 36 0.08 -9.77 4.16
N GLN A 37 1.29 -9.75 4.71
CA GLN A 37 1.59 -10.46 5.94
C GLN A 37 0.81 -9.88 7.13
N ARG A 38 0.71 -8.56 7.21
CA ARG A 38 -0.04 -7.89 8.29
C ARG A 38 -1.54 -7.97 8.09
N HIS A 39 -1.99 -7.90 6.84
CA HIS A 39 -3.40 -7.89 6.46
C HIS A 39 -3.61 -8.88 5.32
N PRO A 40 -3.82 -10.17 5.64
CA PRO A 40 -3.93 -11.21 4.59
C PRO A 40 -5.02 -10.94 3.56
N GLU A 41 -6.07 -10.21 3.92
CA GLU A 41 -7.14 -9.87 2.98
C GLU A 41 -6.68 -8.95 1.85
N LEU A 42 -5.54 -8.26 2.01
CA LEU A 42 -4.97 -7.46 0.94
C LEU A 42 -4.41 -8.30 -0.20
N ALA A 43 -4.17 -9.59 0.01
CA ALA A 43 -3.64 -10.45 -1.05
C ALA A 43 -4.51 -10.43 -2.29
N ALA A 44 -5.84 -10.40 -2.13
CA ALA A 44 -6.77 -10.36 -3.24
C ALA A 44 -6.73 -9.05 -4.02
N LEU A 45 -6.23 -7.98 -3.40
CA LEU A 45 -6.19 -6.65 -4.02
C LEU A 45 -4.81 -6.31 -4.58
N ARG A 46 -3.77 -7.06 -4.24
CA ARG A 46 -2.39 -6.72 -4.59
C ARG A 46 -2.19 -6.49 -6.08
N ASN A 47 -2.69 -7.39 -6.92
CA ASN A 47 -2.42 -7.37 -8.36
C ASN A 47 -3.29 -6.36 -9.10
N VAL A 48 -4.32 -5.83 -8.47
CA VAL A 48 -5.26 -4.89 -9.11
C VAL A 48 -5.20 -3.50 -8.51
N SER A 49 -4.43 -3.31 -7.44
CA SER A 49 -4.29 -2.02 -6.77
C SER A 49 -2.99 -1.34 -7.18
N ARG A 50 -2.92 -0.03 -6.99
CA ARG A 50 -1.74 0.78 -7.24
C ARG A 50 -1.27 1.41 -5.95
N LEU A 51 0.03 1.57 -5.83
CA LEU A 51 0.60 2.40 -4.77
C LEU A 51 0.96 3.75 -5.35
N ALA A 52 0.71 4.81 -4.59
CA ALA A 52 1.02 6.16 -5.00
C ALA A 52 1.78 6.90 -3.90
N ARG A 53 2.73 7.73 -4.31
CA ARG A 53 3.43 8.67 -3.44
C ARG A 53 3.19 10.07 -4.01
N GLY A 54 2.43 10.90 -3.26
CA GLY A 54 1.93 12.15 -3.81
C GLY A 54 1.01 11.88 -5.00
N ASP A 55 1.28 12.53 -6.12
CA ASP A 55 0.48 12.37 -7.32
C ASP A 55 1.01 11.28 -8.27
N ASP A 56 2.04 10.54 -7.86
CA ASP A 56 2.73 9.60 -8.74
C ASP A 56 2.40 8.17 -8.38
N PHE A 57 1.89 7.40 -9.34
CA PHE A 57 1.80 5.95 -9.21
C PHE A 57 3.20 5.35 -9.30
N LEU A 58 3.43 4.32 -8.50
CA LEU A 58 4.75 3.73 -8.34
C LEU A 58 4.84 2.36 -9.03
N PRO A 59 5.91 2.11 -9.81
CA PRO A 59 6.17 0.76 -10.31
C PRO A 59 6.67 -0.16 -9.19
N ASN A 60 6.63 -1.47 -9.44
CA ASN A 60 7.00 -2.46 -8.42
C ASN A 60 8.44 -2.36 -7.94
N ASP A 61 9.34 -1.83 -8.77
CA ASP A 61 10.75 -1.68 -8.42
C ASP A 61 11.09 -0.31 -7.83
N ALA A 62 10.12 0.57 -7.67
CA ALA A 62 10.37 1.86 -7.03
C ALA A 62 10.83 1.65 -5.60
N VAL A 63 11.78 2.47 -5.17
CA VAL A 63 12.32 2.40 -3.81
C VAL A 63 11.61 3.42 -2.93
N LEU A 64 11.16 2.96 -1.77
CA LEU A 64 10.43 3.76 -0.80
C LEU A 64 11.30 4.03 0.41
N ALA A 65 11.26 5.26 0.92
CA ALA A 65 11.99 5.63 2.13
C ALA A 65 11.13 5.37 3.38
N PRO A 66 11.77 5.09 4.53
CA PRO A 66 11.00 4.82 5.77
C PRO A 66 10.05 5.93 6.19
N ALA A 67 10.30 7.17 5.81
CA ALA A 67 9.46 8.31 6.17
C ALA A 67 8.39 8.64 5.12
N ASP A 68 8.29 7.88 4.05
CA ASP A 68 7.34 8.15 2.98
C ASP A 68 5.89 7.95 3.45
N GLU A 69 4.98 8.66 2.78
CA GLU A 69 3.54 8.46 2.90
C GLU A 69 3.05 7.83 1.61
N ILE A 70 2.46 6.64 1.73
CA ILE A 70 2.08 5.83 0.58
C ILE A 70 0.59 5.54 0.63
N ALA A 71 -0.10 5.80 -0.47
CA ALA A 71 -1.51 5.49 -0.61
C ALA A 71 -1.69 4.15 -1.32
N VAL A 72 -2.56 3.30 -0.79
CA VAL A 72 -2.97 2.05 -1.42
C VAL A 72 -4.32 2.31 -2.10
N ILE A 73 -4.31 2.31 -3.43
CA ILE A 73 -5.45 2.71 -4.25
C ILE A 73 -5.96 1.52 -5.04
N PRO A 74 -7.04 0.86 -4.58
CA PRO A 74 -7.67 -0.20 -5.35
C PRO A 74 -8.31 0.34 -6.62
N PRO A 75 -8.65 -0.52 -7.58
CA PRO A 75 -9.38 -0.06 -8.76
C PRO A 75 -10.74 0.48 -8.34
N VAL A 76 -11.17 1.56 -9.02
CA VAL A 76 -12.55 2.02 -8.84
C VAL A 76 -13.47 0.95 -9.42
N SER A 77 -14.47 0.55 -8.65
CA SER A 77 -15.48 -0.33 -9.17
C SER A 77 -16.15 0.37 -10.35
N GLY A 78 -16.18 -0.26 -11.51
CA GLY A 78 -16.66 0.34 -12.74
C GLY A 78 -18.15 0.60 -12.77
N GLY A 79 -18.69 0.82 -11.64
CA GLY A 79 -20.09 1.19 -11.53
C GLY A 79 -20.18 2.66 -11.30
#